data_16590d1643932709e0f96a51ac3f45fc
#
_entry.id   16590d1643932709e0f96a51ac3f45fc
#
_cell.length_a   1.000
_cell.length_b   1.000
_cell.length_c   1.000
_cell.angle_alpha   90.00
_cell.angle_beta   90.00
_cell.angle_gamma   90.00
#
_symmetry.space_group_name_H-M   'P 1'
#
loop_
_entity.id
_entity.type
_entity.pdbx_description
1 polymer ?
#
loop_
_entity_poly.entity_id
_entity_poly.type
_entity_poly.pdbx_seq_one_letter_code
_entity_poly.pdbx_strand_id
1 'polypeptide(L)'
;MSLLRGWAEGVNLEGFLKKVWVAEGAIMDRETCALGTELAAGESLLAGVTTVLDMYFHPDATHEAAVRVGLRHVAGPIFFDFPAVDGLAWQARIDLA
;
A
#
# COMPACT_ATOMS: atom_id res chain seq x y z
N MET A 1 2.54 -3.76 0.33
CA MET A 1 2.86 -4.96 -0.49
C MET A 1 4.31 -5.42 -0.35
N SER A 2 5.32 -4.54 -0.28
CA SER A 2 6.74 -4.96 -0.22
C SER A 2 7.07 -5.86 0.97
N LEU A 3 6.43 -5.66 2.11
CA LEU A 3 6.58 -6.52 3.30
C LEU A 3 5.99 -7.93 3.11
N LEU A 4 5.13 -8.13 2.12
CA LEU A 4 4.49 -9.42 1.80
C LEU A 4 5.10 -10.09 0.57
N ARG A 5 6.28 -9.65 0.12
CA ARG A 5 6.98 -10.24 -1.02
C ARG A 5 7.21 -11.74 -0.79
N GLY A 6 6.88 -12.56 -1.78
CA GLY A 6 6.98 -14.01 -1.71
C GLY A 6 5.83 -14.73 -0.99
N TRP A 7 4.93 -13.98 -0.31
CA TRP A 7 3.86 -14.59 0.50
C TRP A 7 2.82 -15.38 -0.31
N ALA A 8 2.49 -14.92 -1.50
CA ALA A 8 1.40 -15.47 -2.30
C ALA A 8 1.84 -15.84 -3.73
N GLU A 9 3.05 -16.32 -3.91
CA GLU A 9 3.56 -16.75 -5.21
C GLU A 9 2.95 -18.08 -5.66
N GLY A 10 2.93 -18.31 -6.98
CA GLY A 10 2.51 -19.56 -7.59
C GLY A 10 1.00 -19.81 -7.57
N VAL A 11 0.18 -18.80 -7.34
CA VAL A 11 -1.28 -18.88 -7.34
C VAL A 11 -1.88 -17.97 -8.41
N ASN A 12 -3.13 -18.24 -8.82
CA ASN A 12 -3.86 -17.33 -9.71
C ASN A 12 -4.28 -16.04 -8.94
N LEU A 13 -4.82 -15.06 -9.67
CA LEU A 13 -5.19 -13.76 -9.10
C LEU A 13 -6.16 -13.88 -7.91
N GLU A 14 -7.18 -14.72 -8.01
CA GLU A 14 -8.16 -14.92 -6.93
C GLU A 14 -7.50 -15.51 -5.68
N GLY A 15 -6.66 -16.51 -5.85
CA GLY A 15 -5.88 -17.11 -4.77
C GLY A 15 -4.87 -16.13 -4.14
N PHE A 16 -4.25 -15.29 -4.97
CA PHE A 16 -3.39 -14.21 -4.52
C PHE A 16 -4.16 -13.21 -3.66
N LEU A 17 -5.26 -12.68 -4.15
CA LEU A 17 -6.07 -11.70 -3.42
C LEU A 17 -6.57 -12.26 -2.08
N LYS A 18 -7.09 -13.49 -2.06
CA LYS A 18 -7.53 -14.15 -0.82
C LYS A 18 -6.42 -14.24 0.24
N LYS A 19 -5.22 -14.66 -0.17
CA LYS A 19 -4.07 -14.78 0.74
C LYS A 19 -3.57 -13.41 1.21
N VAL A 20 -3.42 -12.47 0.30
CA VAL A 20 -2.87 -11.14 0.60
C VAL A 20 -3.82 -10.35 1.49
N TRP A 21 -5.12 -10.34 1.23
CA TRP A 21 -6.08 -9.62 2.06
C TRP A 21 -6.16 -10.14 3.50
N VAL A 22 -6.01 -11.44 3.70
CA VAL A 22 -5.90 -12.00 5.07
C VAL A 22 -4.65 -11.49 5.78
N ALA A 23 -3.51 -11.51 5.10
CA ALA A 23 -2.26 -11.01 5.66
C ALA A 23 -2.30 -9.49 5.90
N GLU A 24 -2.82 -8.73 4.95
CA GLU A 24 -3.00 -7.28 5.07
C GLU A 24 -3.93 -6.92 6.23
N GLY A 25 -5.06 -7.61 6.36
CA GLY A 25 -5.98 -7.40 7.47
C GLY A 25 -5.37 -7.67 8.85
N ALA A 26 -4.34 -8.49 8.92
CA ALA A 26 -3.64 -8.81 10.16
C ALA A 26 -2.55 -7.79 10.54
N ILE A 27 -1.92 -7.13 9.55
CA ILE A 27 -0.72 -6.32 9.79
C ILE A 27 -0.80 -4.87 9.28
N MET A 28 -1.80 -4.53 8.45
CA MET A 28 -1.88 -3.21 7.83
C MET A 28 -2.46 -2.17 8.76
N ASP A 29 -1.57 -1.53 9.47
CA ASP A 29 -1.82 -0.25 10.15
C ASP A 29 -0.98 0.86 9.48
N ARG A 30 -1.14 2.07 9.98
CA ARG A 30 -0.47 3.25 9.50
C ARG A 30 1.06 3.14 9.55
N GLU A 31 1.59 2.58 10.63
CA GLU A 31 3.02 2.41 10.86
C GLU A 31 3.63 1.35 9.92
N THR A 32 2.95 0.23 9.77
CA THR A 32 3.36 -0.86 8.87
C THR A 32 3.33 -0.41 7.41
N CYS A 33 2.32 0.38 7.01
CA CYS A 33 2.26 0.95 5.67
C CYS A 33 3.42 1.92 5.41
N ALA A 34 3.73 2.79 6.36
CA ALA A 34 4.88 3.70 6.26
C ALA A 34 6.20 2.93 6.12
N LEU A 35 6.44 1.94 6.98
CA LEU A 35 7.64 1.11 6.94
C LEU A 35 7.80 0.37 5.60
N GLY A 36 6.72 -0.25 5.12
CA GLY A 36 6.70 -0.94 3.83
C GLY A 36 6.98 -0.01 2.65
N THR A 37 6.50 1.23 2.75
CA THR A 37 6.75 2.26 1.73
C THR A 37 8.19 2.76 1.79
N GLU A 38 8.78 2.96 2.95
CA GLU A 38 10.20 3.33 3.09
C GLU A 38 11.11 2.29 2.43
N LEU A 39 10.85 1.00 2.70
CA LEU A 39 11.58 -0.09 2.06
C LEU A 39 11.42 -0.07 0.53
N ALA A 40 10.18 0.01 0.05
CA ALA A 40 9.88 0.03 -1.39
C ALA A 40 10.47 1.26 -2.10
N ALA A 41 10.41 2.42 -1.47
CA ALA A 41 10.98 3.66 -1.99
C ALA A 41 12.51 3.59 -2.09
N GLY A 42 13.17 3.07 -1.06
CA GLY A 42 14.62 2.84 -1.08
C GLY A 42 15.04 1.88 -2.19
N GLU A 43 14.37 0.74 -2.32
CA GLU A 43 14.64 -0.22 -3.40
C GLU A 43 14.39 0.39 -4.79
N SER A 44 13.31 1.17 -4.94
CA SER A 44 12.98 1.86 -6.20
C SER A 44 14.08 2.83 -6.61
N LEU A 45 14.55 3.66 -5.69
CA LEU A 45 15.64 4.62 -5.96
C LEU A 45 16.94 3.90 -6.32
N LEU A 46 17.30 2.83 -5.62
CA LEU A 46 18.47 2.00 -5.94
C LEU A 46 18.36 1.35 -7.32
N ALA A 47 17.15 1.04 -7.77
CA ALA A 47 16.88 0.52 -9.10
C ALA A 47 16.75 1.61 -10.19
N GLY A 48 16.93 2.88 -9.84
CA GLY A 48 16.83 4.02 -10.76
C GLY A 48 15.40 4.53 -11.02
N VAL A 49 14.42 4.03 -10.27
CA VAL A 49 13.02 4.53 -10.32
C VAL A 49 12.91 5.75 -9.42
N THR A 50 12.58 6.91 -9.98
CA THR A 50 12.55 8.19 -9.25
C THR A 50 11.15 8.70 -8.97
N THR A 51 10.14 8.12 -9.60
CA THR A 51 8.74 8.57 -9.51
C THR A 51 7.82 7.36 -9.54
N VAL A 52 6.84 7.32 -8.65
CA VAL A 52 5.81 6.28 -8.61
C VAL A 52 4.42 6.89 -8.50
N LEU A 53 3.46 6.22 -9.11
CA LEU A 53 2.03 6.39 -8.86
C LEU A 53 1.60 5.20 -8.01
N ASP A 54 1.12 5.45 -6.81
CA ASP A 54 0.70 4.42 -5.86
C ASP A 54 -0.77 4.57 -5.46
N MET A 55 -1.37 3.45 -5.17
CA MET A 55 -2.75 3.34 -4.69
C MET A 55 -2.77 2.30 -3.58
N TYR A 56 -2.75 2.74 -2.33
CA TYR A 56 -2.67 1.83 -1.19
C TYR A 56 -3.42 2.36 0.04
N PHE A 57 -3.51 1.53 1.08
CA PHE A 57 -4.09 1.92 2.37
C PHE A 57 -3.23 2.98 3.07
N HIS A 58 -3.86 3.83 3.88
CA HIS A 58 -3.21 4.93 4.60
C HIS A 58 -2.36 5.81 3.67
N PRO A 59 -2.97 6.41 2.63
CA PRO A 59 -2.23 7.12 1.57
C PRO A 59 -1.40 8.30 2.08
N ASP A 60 -1.82 8.95 3.15
CA ASP A 60 -1.08 10.00 3.84
C ASP A 60 0.23 9.48 4.43
N ALA A 61 0.20 8.35 5.16
CA ALA A 61 1.39 7.76 5.77
C ALA A 61 2.36 7.21 4.70
N THR A 62 1.84 6.58 3.64
CA THR A 62 2.67 6.12 2.52
C THR A 62 3.30 7.28 1.77
N HIS A 63 2.56 8.37 1.54
CA HIS A 63 3.09 9.57 0.89
C HIS A 63 4.21 10.21 1.71
N GLU A 64 3.98 10.47 2.99
CA GLU A 64 4.98 11.04 3.89
C GLU A 64 6.27 10.17 3.94
N ALA A 65 6.12 8.86 4.01
CA ALA A 65 7.24 7.91 4.01
C ALA A 65 8.04 7.96 2.71
N ALA A 66 7.38 7.95 1.56
CA ALA A 66 8.03 8.02 0.25
C ALA A 66 8.80 9.34 0.05
N VAL A 67 8.18 10.47 0.43
CA VAL A 67 8.82 11.80 0.36
C VAL A 67 10.02 11.89 1.28
N ARG A 68 9.94 11.35 2.49
CA ARG A 68 11.05 11.32 3.45
C ARG A 68 12.28 10.56 2.90
N VAL A 69 12.06 9.50 2.15
CA VAL A 69 13.12 8.74 1.45
C VAL A 69 13.65 9.47 0.22
N GLY A 70 12.89 10.42 -0.34
CA GLY A 70 13.26 11.21 -1.51
C GLY A 70 12.67 10.73 -2.83
N LEU A 71 11.68 9.85 -2.79
CA LEU A 71 10.95 9.39 -3.99
C LEU A 71 9.83 10.37 -4.35
N ARG A 72 9.67 10.70 -5.64
CA ARG A 72 8.47 11.41 -6.10
C ARG A 72 7.29 10.44 -6.08
N HIS A 73 6.31 10.76 -5.26
CA HIS A 73 5.17 9.89 -4.99
C HIS A 73 3.87 10.61 -5.29
N VAL A 74 3.08 10.04 -6.18
CA VAL A 74 1.70 10.44 -6.46
C VAL A 74 0.80 9.41 -5.81
N ALA A 75 0.06 9.80 -4.78
CA ALA A 75 -0.88 8.93 -4.09
C ALA A 75 -2.28 9.10 -4.67
N GLY A 76 -2.96 7.98 -4.91
CA GLY A 76 -4.37 7.94 -5.26
C GLY A 76 -5.18 7.26 -4.16
N PRO A 77 -6.38 7.78 -3.83
CA PRO A 77 -7.28 7.10 -2.90
C PRO A 77 -7.78 5.79 -3.49
N ILE A 78 -8.02 4.80 -2.61
CA ILE A 78 -8.65 3.53 -2.98
C ILE A 78 -10.12 3.58 -2.65
N PHE A 79 -10.96 3.15 -3.59
CA PHE A 79 -12.39 2.98 -3.40
C PHE A 79 -12.79 1.51 -3.57
N PHE A 80 -13.47 0.97 -2.56
CA PHE A 80 -14.07 -0.36 -2.59
C PHE A 80 -15.57 -0.24 -2.33
N ASP A 81 -16.38 -1.02 -3.04
CA ASP A 81 -17.82 -1.16 -2.80
C ASP A 81 -18.15 -2.26 -1.78
N PHE A 82 -17.13 -2.79 -1.12
CA PHE A 82 -17.21 -3.77 -0.05
C PHE A 82 -16.33 -3.36 1.14
N PRO A 83 -16.55 -3.91 2.35
CA PRO A 83 -15.69 -3.64 3.50
C PRO A 83 -14.23 -4.06 3.22
N ALA A 84 -13.33 -3.08 3.21
CA ALA A 84 -11.91 -3.33 3.02
C ALA A 84 -11.19 -3.58 4.34
N VAL A 85 -9.93 -4.01 4.27
CA VAL A 85 -9.12 -4.37 5.45
C VAL A 85 -8.86 -3.24 6.43
N ASP A 86 -8.94 -1.99 5.96
CA ASP A 86 -8.81 -0.77 6.79
C ASP A 86 -10.10 -0.35 7.51
N GLY A 87 -11.21 -1.04 7.25
CA GLY A 87 -12.50 -0.79 7.88
C GLY A 87 -13.18 0.55 7.54
N LEU A 88 -12.64 1.32 6.58
CA LEU A 88 -13.20 2.63 6.21
C LEU A 88 -14.47 2.49 5.39
N ALA A 89 -15.50 3.25 5.79
CA ALA A 89 -16.72 3.39 5.02
C ALA A 89 -16.49 4.25 3.75
N TRP A 90 -17.38 4.08 2.76
CA TRP A 90 -17.30 4.82 1.50
C TRP A 90 -17.16 6.33 1.66
N GLN A 91 -17.97 6.95 2.55
CA GLN A 91 -17.90 8.38 2.78
C GLN A 91 -16.57 8.82 3.37
N ALA A 92 -16.02 8.06 4.32
CA ALA A 92 -14.70 8.36 4.90
C ALA A 92 -13.57 8.30 3.84
N ARG A 93 -13.70 7.47 2.81
CA ARG A 93 -12.77 7.42 1.69
C ARG A 93 -12.87 8.65 0.79
N ILE A 94 -14.08 9.15 0.56
CA ILE A 94 -14.31 10.39 -0.19
C ILE A 94 -13.67 11.57 0.55
N ASP A 95 -13.82 11.61 1.88
CA ASP A 95 -13.31 12.70 2.71
C ASP A 95 -11.76 12.69 2.80
N LEU A 96 -11.13 11.53 2.53
CA LEU A 96 -9.67 11.37 2.46
C LEU A 96 -9.07 11.73 1.09
N ALA A 97 -9.88 11.76 0.05
CA ALA A 97 -9.42 12.01 -1.32
C ALA A 97 -9.26 13.51 -1.62
#